data_c31e6c18d27d3b8687b0c28492ef24e8
#
_entry.id   c31e6c18d27d3b8687b0c28492ef24e8
#
_cell.length_a   1.000
_cell.length_b   1.000
_cell.length_c   1.000
_cell.angle_alpha   90.00
_cell.angle_beta   90.00
_cell.angle_gamma   90.00
#
_symmetry.space_group_name_H-M   'P 1'
#
loop_
_entity.id
_entity.type
_entity.pdbx_description
1 polymer ?
#
loop_
_entity_poly.entity_id
_entity_poly.type
_entity_poly.pdbx_seq_one_letter_code
_entity_poly.pdbx_strand_id
1 'polypeptide(L)'
;MSGRRPTFHSCRGSALVTVLIIVMLLGFTVVGVVGVGARDQDLTVRRLDTARAFYAAEAGMNMAIRELMLDIDEDGDGGVGTISDDNDPATDPSFGSASVSVSLVVTAGQSTLVSNGVSGQSRRQIETIPGSL
;
A
#
# COMPACT_ATOMS: atom_id res chain seq x y z
N MET A 1 -19.11 -74.37 35.83
CA MET A 1 -18.67 -72.94 35.73
C MET A 1 -18.11 -72.74 34.33
N SER A 2 -18.92 -72.15 33.42
CA SER A 2 -18.53 -71.95 32.01
C SER A 2 -18.09 -70.51 31.86
N GLY A 3 -16.77 -70.27 31.72
CA GLY A 3 -16.17 -68.96 31.51
C GLY A 3 -16.37 -68.47 30.06
N ARG A 4 -17.24 -67.51 29.83
CA ARG A 4 -17.32 -66.77 28.56
C ARG A 4 -16.10 -65.91 28.41
N ARG A 5 -15.27 -66.24 27.40
CA ARG A 5 -14.15 -65.36 26.97
C ARG A 5 -14.73 -64.22 26.17
N PRO A 6 -14.36 -62.97 26.47
CA PRO A 6 -14.79 -61.83 25.67
C PRO A 6 -14.07 -61.89 24.31
N THR A 7 -14.82 -61.90 23.24
CA THR A 7 -14.30 -61.79 21.86
C THR A 7 -14.03 -60.31 21.59
N PHE A 8 -12.75 -59.93 21.59
CA PHE A 8 -12.31 -58.63 21.13
C PHE A 8 -12.45 -58.60 19.61
N HIS A 9 -13.53 -57.97 19.11
CA HIS A 9 -13.67 -57.65 17.69
C HIS A 9 -12.56 -56.69 17.30
N SER A 10 -11.67 -57.17 16.41
CA SER A 10 -10.57 -56.41 15.86
C SER A 10 -11.07 -55.22 15.04
N CYS A 11 -11.08 -54.02 15.62
CA CYS A 11 -11.42 -52.76 14.95
C CYS A 11 -10.27 -52.23 14.05
N ARG A 12 -9.63 -53.10 13.27
CA ARG A 12 -8.50 -52.69 12.39
C ARG A 12 -8.91 -51.72 11.28
N GLY A 13 -10.17 -51.67 10.86
CA GLY A 13 -10.65 -50.73 9.85
C GLY A 13 -10.95 -49.33 10.40
N SER A 14 -11.35 -49.20 11.68
CA SER A 14 -11.69 -47.96 12.32
C SER A 14 -10.51 -47.02 12.48
N ALA A 15 -9.32 -47.51 12.80
CA ALA A 15 -8.12 -46.71 12.97
C ALA A 15 -7.69 -46.03 11.65
N LEU A 16 -7.81 -46.69 10.51
CA LEU A 16 -7.45 -46.12 9.22
C LEU A 16 -8.37 -44.95 8.83
N VAL A 17 -9.66 -45.09 9.05
CA VAL A 17 -10.67 -44.02 8.82
C VAL A 17 -10.40 -42.82 9.73
N THR A 18 -10.09 -43.06 10.99
CA THR A 18 -9.77 -41.99 11.94
C THR A 18 -8.54 -41.21 11.53
N VAL A 19 -7.46 -41.91 11.13
CA VAL A 19 -6.23 -41.22 10.64
C VAL A 19 -6.52 -40.40 9.38
N LEU A 20 -7.33 -40.93 8.45
CA LEU A 20 -7.67 -40.23 7.23
C LEU A 20 -8.46 -38.94 7.51
N ILE A 21 -9.40 -38.98 8.45
CA ILE A 21 -10.16 -37.80 8.88
C ILE A 21 -9.22 -36.76 9.53
N ILE A 22 -8.31 -37.18 10.39
CA ILE A 22 -7.35 -36.28 11.03
C ILE A 22 -6.46 -35.61 10.00
N VAL A 23 -5.93 -36.34 9.01
CA VAL A 23 -5.10 -35.78 7.95
C VAL A 23 -5.90 -34.78 7.09
N MET A 24 -7.14 -35.08 6.77
CA MET A 24 -8.02 -34.12 6.07
C MET A 24 -8.26 -32.86 6.87
N LEU A 25 -8.56 -32.97 8.16
CA LEU A 25 -8.77 -31.79 9.03
C LEU A 25 -7.50 -30.94 9.14
N LEU A 26 -6.33 -31.57 9.29
CA LEU A 26 -5.05 -30.86 9.29
C LEU A 26 -4.80 -30.15 7.94
N GLY A 27 -5.11 -30.80 6.82
CA GLY A 27 -5.02 -30.20 5.50
C GLY A 27 -5.89 -28.93 5.37
N PHE A 28 -7.14 -28.98 5.81
CA PHE A 28 -8.03 -27.82 5.81
C PHE A 28 -7.55 -26.68 6.70
N THR A 29 -7.00 -26.98 7.88
CA THR A 29 -6.44 -25.94 8.77
C THR A 29 -5.24 -25.24 8.15
N VAL A 30 -4.32 -25.97 7.50
CA VAL A 30 -3.15 -25.40 6.82
C VAL A 30 -3.59 -24.47 5.67
N VAL A 31 -4.51 -24.93 4.82
CA VAL A 31 -5.04 -24.10 3.72
C VAL A 31 -5.72 -22.83 4.26
N GLY A 32 -6.47 -22.94 5.35
CA GLY A 32 -7.11 -21.80 6.00
C GLY A 32 -6.10 -20.76 6.50
N VAL A 33 -5.05 -21.18 7.19
CA VAL A 33 -4.01 -20.30 7.72
C VAL A 33 -3.23 -19.60 6.61
N VAL A 34 -2.85 -20.33 5.55
CA VAL A 34 -2.14 -19.75 4.40
C VAL A 34 -3.01 -18.71 3.68
N GLY A 35 -4.31 -18.98 3.52
CA GLY A 35 -5.24 -18.05 2.88
C GLY A 35 -5.42 -16.74 3.65
N VAL A 36 -5.43 -16.77 4.98
CA VAL A 36 -5.49 -15.57 5.83
C VAL A 36 -4.18 -14.78 5.73
N GLY A 37 -3.02 -15.45 5.82
CA GLY A 37 -1.72 -14.80 5.76
C GLY A 37 -1.47 -14.04 4.45
N ALA A 38 -1.94 -14.56 3.32
CA ALA A 38 -1.81 -13.89 2.03
C ALA A 38 -2.60 -12.57 1.97
N ARG A 39 -3.78 -12.51 2.58
CA ARG A 39 -4.59 -11.28 2.65
C ARG A 39 -3.96 -10.21 3.54
N ASP A 40 -3.35 -10.60 4.65
CA ASP A 40 -2.68 -9.67 5.56
C ASP A 40 -1.45 -9.03 4.91
N GLN A 41 -0.73 -9.76 4.08
CA GLN A 41 0.40 -9.23 3.31
C GLN A 41 -0.06 -8.17 2.29
N ASP A 42 -1.14 -8.43 1.55
CA ASP A 42 -1.70 -7.45 0.59
C ASP A 42 -2.13 -6.15 1.29
N LEU A 43 -2.79 -6.26 2.44
CA LEU A 43 -3.18 -5.10 3.24
C LEU A 43 -1.97 -4.31 3.74
N THR A 44 -0.89 -4.97 4.11
CA THR A 44 0.34 -4.33 4.58
C THR A 44 1.01 -3.57 3.44
N VAL A 45 1.11 -4.16 2.25
CA VAL A 45 1.65 -3.49 1.06
C VAL A 45 0.83 -2.25 0.71
N ARG A 46 -0.49 -2.36 0.67
CA ARG A 46 -1.38 -1.21 0.38
C ARG A 46 -1.26 -0.08 1.40
N ARG A 47 -1.09 -0.40 2.69
CA ARG A 47 -0.84 0.61 3.73
C ARG A 47 0.50 1.31 3.53
N LEU A 48 1.54 0.56 3.17
CA LEU A 48 2.85 1.11 2.86
C LEU A 48 2.81 2.03 1.64
N ASP A 49 2.15 1.61 0.56
CA ASP A 49 1.97 2.44 -0.63
C ASP A 49 1.18 3.71 -0.33
N THR A 50 0.15 3.62 0.51
CA THR A 50 -0.63 4.78 0.95
C THR A 50 0.23 5.77 1.73
N ALA A 51 1.07 5.28 2.64
CA ALA A 51 1.99 6.14 3.41
C ALA A 51 3.04 6.78 2.49
N ARG A 52 3.63 6.03 1.58
CA ARG A 52 4.60 6.55 0.61
C ARG A 52 3.98 7.62 -0.29
N ALA A 53 2.78 7.39 -0.82
CA ALA A 53 2.07 8.38 -1.62
C ALA A 53 1.78 9.66 -0.83
N PHE A 54 1.43 9.56 0.45
CA PHE A 54 1.21 10.71 1.32
C PHE A 54 2.50 11.52 1.54
N TYR A 55 3.60 10.85 1.93
CA TYR A 55 4.87 11.53 2.15
C TYR A 55 5.48 12.11 0.87
N ALA A 56 5.26 11.47 -0.28
CA ALA A 56 5.66 12.04 -1.56
C ALA A 56 4.87 13.33 -1.87
N ALA A 57 3.56 13.34 -1.65
CA ALA A 57 2.75 14.55 -1.82
C ALA A 57 3.17 15.67 -0.86
N GLU A 58 3.48 15.35 0.40
CA GLU A 58 3.97 16.32 1.39
C GLU A 58 5.36 16.87 0.99
N ALA A 59 6.26 16.02 0.54
CA ALA A 59 7.58 16.42 0.07
C ALA A 59 7.48 17.36 -1.14
N GLY A 60 6.67 17.01 -2.15
CA GLY A 60 6.44 17.85 -3.32
C GLY A 60 5.83 19.21 -2.95
N MET A 61 4.86 19.22 -2.03
CA MET A 61 4.29 20.49 -1.53
C MET A 61 5.36 21.38 -0.90
N ASN A 62 6.24 20.82 -0.09
CA ASN A 62 7.33 21.56 0.55
C ASN A 62 8.35 22.07 -0.48
N MET A 63 8.65 21.29 -1.53
CA MET A 63 9.52 21.74 -2.63
C MET A 63 8.89 22.92 -3.37
N ALA A 64 7.63 22.81 -3.79
CA ALA A 64 6.93 23.88 -4.49
C ALA A 64 6.81 25.17 -3.66
N ILE A 65 6.55 25.06 -2.36
CA ILE A 65 6.56 26.23 -1.46
C ILE A 65 7.96 26.84 -1.39
N ARG A 66 9.01 26.04 -1.35
CA ARG A 66 10.38 26.53 -1.33
C ARG A 66 10.74 27.27 -2.61
N GLU A 67 10.36 26.75 -3.77
CA GLU A 67 10.54 27.43 -5.05
C GLU A 67 9.85 28.79 -5.08
N LEU A 68 8.58 28.86 -4.63
CA LEU A 68 7.85 30.11 -4.51
C LEU A 68 8.53 31.10 -3.55
N MET A 69 9.11 30.62 -2.44
CA MET A 69 9.79 31.49 -1.47
C MET A 69 11.12 32.03 -1.97
N LEU A 70 11.84 31.24 -2.76
CA LEU A 70 13.17 31.57 -3.27
C LEU A 70 13.15 32.16 -4.68
N ASP A 71 12.02 32.09 -5.35
CA ASP A 71 11.82 32.48 -6.76
C ASP A 71 12.80 31.74 -7.68
N ILE A 72 12.92 30.42 -7.48
CA ILE A 72 13.81 29.55 -8.24
C ILE A 72 13.02 28.32 -8.72
N ASP A 73 13.38 27.81 -9.88
CA ASP A 73 12.94 26.55 -10.43
C ASP A 73 14.03 25.50 -10.10
N GLU A 74 13.78 24.63 -9.10
CA GLU A 74 14.77 23.67 -8.59
C GLU A 74 14.79 22.35 -9.37
N ASP A 75 13.63 21.92 -9.89
CA ASP A 75 13.52 20.66 -10.63
C ASP A 75 13.67 20.86 -12.15
N GLY A 76 13.64 22.13 -12.63
CA GLY A 76 13.87 22.47 -14.02
C GLY A 76 12.66 22.19 -14.91
N ASP A 77 11.46 22.12 -14.36
CA ASP A 77 10.21 21.89 -15.10
C ASP A 77 9.74 23.13 -15.89
N GLY A 78 10.40 24.29 -15.67
CA GLY A 78 10.11 25.56 -16.33
C GLY A 78 9.09 26.42 -15.63
N GLY A 79 8.64 26.03 -14.41
CA GLY A 79 7.70 26.77 -13.58
C GLY A 79 8.19 26.96 -12.15
N VAL A 80 7.91 28.11 -11.54
CA VAL A 80 8.20 28.32 -10.12
C VAL A 80 6.95 27.97 -9.31
N GLY A 81 7.12 27.06 -8.35
CA GLY A 81 6.02 26.53 -7.53
C GLY A 81 5.25 25.38 -8.17
N THR A 82 5.80 24.79 -9.23
CA THR A 82 5.36 23.53 -9.83
C THR A 82 6.44 22.47 -9.66
N ILE A 83 6.08 21.20 -9.64
CA ILE A 83 7.04 20.10 -9.55
C ILE A 83 6.59 19.00 -10.49
N SER A 84 7.48 18.55 -11.39
CA SER A 84 7.19 17.47 -12.34
C SER A 84 5.96 17.76 -13.23
N ASP A 85 5.79 18.99 -13.68
CA ASP A 85 4.61 19.44 -14.47
C ASP A 85 4.90 19.51 -15.98
N ASP A 86 6.15 19.28 -16.42
CA ASP A 86 6.63 19.36 -17.81
C ASP A 86 6.48 18.06 -18.62
N ASN A 87 6.09 16.95 -17.99
CA ASN A 87 6.04 15.58 -18.52
C ASN A 87 7.42 15.02 -18.92
N ASP A 88 8.53 15.53 -18.38
CA ASP A 88 9.87 14.96 -18.53
C ASP A 88 10.31 14.21 -17.25
N PRO A 89 10.17 12.88 -17.18
CA PRO A 89 10.52 12.12 -15.99
C PRO A 89 12.03 12.08 -15.68
N ALA A 90 12.87 12.67 -16.54
CA ALA A 90 14.33 12.72 -16.31
C ALA A 90 14.72 13.77 -15.28
N THR A 91 13.92 14.82 -15.14
CA THR A 91 14.11 15.92 -14.18
C THR A 91 13.33 15.72 -12.91
N ASP A 92 12.33 14.82 -12.92
CA ASP A 92 11.43 14.58 -11.80
C ASP A 92 12.15 14.12 -10.53
N PRO A 93 11.79 14.67 -9.36
CA PRO A 93 12.33 14.22 -8.10
C PRO A 93 11.89 12.80 -7.77
N SER A 94 12.84 11.94 -7.41
CA SER A 94 12.60 10.52 -7.12
C SER A 94 12.48 10.28 -5.60
N PHE A 95 11.37 9.68 -5.19
CA PHE A 95 11.10 9.27 -3.80
C PHE A 95 11.01 7.73 -3.68
N GLY A 96 12.03 7.05 -4.16
CA GLY A 96 12.07 5.58 -4.22
C GLY A 96 11.08 5.03 -5.23
N SER A 97 10.00 4.37 -4.77
CA SER A 97 8.93 3.85 -5.64
C SER A 97 7.72 4.80 -5.79
N ALA A 98 7.79 5.98 -5.16
CA ALA A 98 6.74 6.98 -5.23
C ALA A 98 7.15 8.12 -6.17
N SER A 99 6.19 8.65 -6.89
CA SER A 99 6.30 9.86 -7.69
C SER A 99 5.43 10.97 -7.12
N VAL A 100 5.78 12.21 -7.45
CA VAL A 100 5.03 13.39 -7.05
C VAL A 100 4.88 14.32 -8.26
N SER A 101 3.77 15.02 -8.32
CA SER A 101 3.60 16.18 -9.17
C SER A 101 2.87 17.27 -8.42
N VAL A 102 3.30 18.51 -8.61
CA VAL A 102 2.65 19.69 -8.02
C VAL A 102 2.30 20.66 -9.12
N SER A 103 1.05 21.09 -9.13
CA SER A 103 0.56 22.09 -10.07
C SER A 103 -0.07 23.28 -9.34
N LEU A 104 0.04 24.46 -9.94
CA LEU A 104 -0.57 25.67 -9.47
C LEU A 104 -1.90 25.89 -10.19
N VAL A 105 -3.00 25.76 -9.47
CA VAL A 105 -4.35 25.93 -10.01
C VAL A 105 -4.89 27.30 -9.61
N VAL A 106 -5.28 28.12 -10.58
CA VAL A 106 -5.88 29.44 -10.33
C VAL A 106 -7.38 29.37 -10.61
N THR A 107 -8.19 29.56 -9.56
CA THR A 107 -9.66 29.55 -9.65
C THR A 107 -10.20 30.83 -9.04
N ALA A 108 -10.98 31.59 -9.80
CA ALA A 108 -11.60 32.86 -9.38
C ALA A 108 -10.60 33.87 -8.76
N GLY A 109 -9.36 33.88 -9.25
CA GLY A 109 -8.31 34.79 -8.76
C GLY A 109 -7.60 34.31 -7.50
N GLN A 110 -7.90 33.11 -7.02
CA GLN A 110 -7.21 32.45 -5.93
C GLN A 110 -6.28 31.35 -6.46
N SER A 111 -5.02 31.42 -6.08
CA SER A 111 -4.04 30.38 -6.39
C SER A 111 -4.08 29.27 -5.36
N THR A 112 -4.09 28.03 -5.79
CA THR A 112 -4.04 26.85 -4.94
C THR A 112 -2.95 25.92 -5.45
N LEU A 113 -2.02 25.53 -4.59
CA LEU A 113 -1.07 24.46 -4.88
C LEU A 113 -1.74 23.13 -4.67
N VAL A 114 -1.63 22.25 -5.65
CA VAL A 114 -2.19 20.89 -5.63
C VAL A 114 -1.06 19.90 -5.81
N SER A 115 -0.68 19.21 -4.76
CA SER A 115 0.35 18.16 -4.78
C SER A 115 -0.29 16.77 -4.84
N ASN A 116 0.13 15.97 -5.81
CA ASN A 116 -0.31 14.60 -6.01
C ASN A 116 0.86 13.64 -5.81
N GLY A 117 0.80 12.80 -4.79
CA GLY A 117 1.74 11.70 -4.60
C GLY A 117 1.13 10.38 -5.03
N VAL A 118 1.92 9.55 -5.71
CA VAL A 118 1.51 8.22 -6.22
C VAL A 118 2.52 7.18 -5.80
N SER A 119 2.05 6.03 -5.28
CA SER A 119 2.87 4.84 -5.01
C SER A 119 2.05 3.59 -5.25
N GLY A 120 2.50 2.72 -6.16
CA GLY A 120 1.76 1.55 -6.60
C GLY A 120 0.36 1.93 -7.09
N GLN A 121 -0.68 1.44 -6.43
CA GLN A 121 -2.08 1.77 -6.73
C GLN A 121 -2.65 2.91 -5.86
N SER A 122 -1.85 3.43 -4.93
CA SER A 122 -2.29 4.46 -4.00
C SER A 122 -1.97 5.85 -4.54
N ARG A 123 -2.95 6.75 -4.46
CA ARG A 123 -2.81 8.17 -4.78
C ARG A 123 -3.26 9.01 -3.59
N ARG A 124 -2.48 10.07 -3.29
CA ARG A 124 -2.81 11.07 -2.27
C ARG A 124 -2.66 12.46 -2.84
N GLN A 125 -3.59 13.33 -2.49
CA GLN A 125 -3.61 14.72 -2.90
C GLN A 125 -3.62 15.61 -1.67
N ILE A 126 -2.79 16.65 -1.70
CA ILE A 126 -2.71 17.70 -0.68
C ILE A 126 -2.91 19.03 -1.40
N GLU A 127 -3.73 19.88 -0.83
CA GLU A 127 -4.01 21.21 -1.37
C GLU A 127 -3.65 22.26 -0.34
N THR A 128 -3.04 23.36 -0.77
CA THR A 128 -2.76 24.52 0.07
C THR A 128 -2.91 25.82 -0.71
N ILE A 129 -3.27 26.89 -0.01
CA ILE A 129 -3.40 28.24 -0.57
C ILE A 129 -2.12 28.99 -0.19
N PRO A 130 -1.25 29.36 -1.17
CA PRO A 130 -0.01 30.08 -0.90
C PRO A 130 -0.28 31.51 -0.44
N GLY A 131 -0.85 31.86 0.53
CA GLY A 131 -1.18 33.18 1.05
C GLY A 131 -1.74 33.11 2.48
N SER A 132 -1.84 31.90 3.02
CA SER A 132 -2.24 31.63 4.40
C SER A 132 -1.04 31.29 5.30
N LEU A 133 0.20 31.52 4.83
CA LEU A 133 1.45 31.35 5.58
C LEU A 133 1.91 32.65 6.21
#